data_0fc78b4577b3cc2967713d51a44dde2d
#
_entry.id   0fc78b4577b3cc2967713d51a44dde2d
#
_cell.length_a   1.000
_cell.length_b   1.000
_cell.length_c   1.000
_cell.angle_alpha   90.00
_cell.angle_beta   90.00
_cell.angle_gamma   90.00
#
_symmetry.space_group_name_H-M   'P 1'
#
loop_
_entity.id
_entity.type
_entity.pdbx_description
1 polymer ?
#
loop_
_entity_poly.entity_id
_entity_poly.type
_entity_poly.pdbx_seq_one_letter_code
_entity_poly.pdbx_strand_id
1 'polypeptide(L)'
;MTTKQAGLGLLGSLALGAIGVALLGRDGHEPLSARRRMLDALALPPPAPPPLERLRAFGAGAAPAGRLTRWLGLPPSPAVSRASRVQAARRLNRSAGLLASAVLLDSALEHYRGSFRNPAMYTPLAVSVLSLAAALHGTGDRRSGRHPFRTAVYAAATTTGLVGTGFHIYNITRRPGGFVWQNLFYGAPIGAPMAISLAGLMGSAAEHVRDDRPGRAPRIFGLPAGRMLAALSSAGILGTVGEVGLLHFRGAYHNPAMFLPVTMPPVASALLLNTALGPARRDRWFTRWWLRLTALLGFVGVGFHAYGVQRNMGGWRNWSQNLLNGPPLPAPPSFTGLALAGLAALDLLEDEPHA
;
A
#
# COMPACT_ATOMS: atom_id res chain seq x y z
N MET A 1 23.88 11.00 19.16
CA MET A 1 23.06 11.74 18.15
C MET A 1 21.73 12.08 18.78
N THR A 2 21.39 13.35 18.89
CA THR A 2 20.21 13.82 19.59
C THR A 2 18.94 13.60 18.76
N THR A 3 17.82 13.34 19.42
CA THR A 3 16.47 13.13 18.85
C THR A 3 16.04 14.22 17.85
N LYS A 4 16.63 15.40 17.89
CA LYS A 4 16.42 16.50 16.92
C LYS A 4 16.94 16.19 15.51
N GLN A 5 18.00 15.39 15.36
CA GLN A 5 18.56 15.08 14.03
C GLN A 5 17.77 14.02 13.27
N ALA A 6 17.11 13.08 13.96
CA ALA A 6 16.25 12.08 13.31
C ALA A 6 14.93 12.68 12.78
N GLY A 7 14.35 13.63 13.52
CA GLY A 7 13.16 14.36 13.08
C GLY A 7 13.41 15.26 11.87
N LEU A 8 14.59 15.87 11.79
CA LEU A 8 15.00 16.71 10.65
C LEU A 8 15.20 15.89 9.36
N GLY A 9 15.65 14.64 9.45
CA GLY A 9 15.80 13.75 8.30
C GLY A 9 14.45 13.38 7.65
N LEU A 10 13.44 13.09 8.47
CA LEU A 10 12.10 12.72 7.98
C LEU A 10 11.36 13.92 7.36
N LEU A 11 11.46 15.09 8.01
CA LEU A 11 10.89 16.34 7.50
C LEU A 11 11.66 16.86 6.27
N GLY A 12 12.96 16.64 6.21
CA GLY A 12 13.79 16.98 5.05
C GLY A 12 13.43 16.16 3.80
N SER A 13 13.10 14.88 3.95
CA SER A 13 12.70 14.02 2.84
C SER A 13 11.33 14.41 2.26
N LEU A 14 10.40 14.83 3.11
CA LEU A 14 9.09 15.35 2.70
C LEU A 14 9.21 16.73 2.03
N ALA A 15 10.13 17.58 2.51
CA ALA A 15 10.39 18.90 1.94
C ALA A 15 11.10 18.84 0.58
N LEU A 16 12.02 17.89 0.39
CA LEU A 16 12.71 17.69 -0.90
C LEU A 16 11.78 17.17 -1.99
N GLY A 17 10.79 16.35 -1.64
CA GLY A 17 9.72 15.93 -2.56
C GLY A 17 8.88 17.11 -3.04
N ALA A 18 8.56 18.04 -2.15
CA ALA A 18 7.81 19.25 -2.48
C ALA A 18 8.64 20.26 -3.30
N ILE A 19 9.93 20.36 -3.02
CA ILE A 19 10.87 21.24 -3.75
C ILE A 19 11.15 20.71 -5.17
N GLY A 20 11.21 19.38 -5.36
CA GLY A 20 11.38 18.77 -6.68
C GLY A 20 10.21 19.10 -7.64
N VAL A 21 8.99 19.17 -7.12
CA VAL A 21 7.80 19.59 -7.89
C VAL A 21 7.84 21.10 -8.20
N ALA A 22 8.43 21.91 -7.30
CA ALA A 22 8.53 23.37 -7.50
C ALA A 22 9.68 23.79 -8.45
N LEU A 23 10.74 22.99 -8.56
CA LEU A 23 11.90 23.30 -9.43
C LEU A 23 11.70 22.89 -10.90
N LEU A 24 10.77 21.99 -11.20
CA LEU A 24 10.40 21.63 -12.58
C LEU A 24 9.50 22.69 -13.27
N GLY A 25 9.12 23.76 -12.56
CA GLY A 25 8.31 24.85 -13.07
C GLY A 25 9.06 26.14 -13.41
N ARG A 26 10.38 26.10 -13.62
CA ARG A 26 11.20 27.30 -13.73
C ARG A 26 11.80 27.53 -15.12
N ASP A 27 10.99 27.43 -16.17
CA ASP A 27 11.33 28.03 -17.46
C ASP A 27 10.08 28.53 -18.18
N GLY A 28 10.00 29.86 -18.33
CA GLY A 28 9.46 30.63 -19.42
C GLY A 28 7.96 30.59 -19.71
N HIS A 29 7.25 31.66 -19.33
CA HIS A 29 5.97 32.12 -19.92
C HIS A 29 4.77 31.16 -19.89
N GLU A 30 4.30 30.81 -18.71
CA GLU A 30 2.93 30.30 -18.59
C GLU A 30 1.92 31.46 -18.42
N PRO A 31 0.79 31.46 -19.14
CA PRO A 31 -0.25 32.47 -18.98
C PRO A 31 -0.86 32.36 -17.56
N LEU A 32 -1.18 33.53 -16.96
CA LEU A 32 -1.76 33.71 -15.62
C LEU A 32 -2.95 32.76 -15.31
N SER A 33 -3.61 32.25 -16.34
CA SER A 33 -4.70 31.27 -16.25
C SER A 33 -4.25 29.87 -15.79
N ALA A 34 -3.01 29.46 -16.06
CA ALA A 34 -2.48 28.15 -15.62
C ALA A 34 -2.07 28.18 -14.15
N ARG A 35 -1.47 29.30 -13.71
CA ARG A 35 -1.12 29.55 -12.31
C ARG A 35 -2.36 29.62 -11.41
N ARG A 36 -3.44 30.25 -11.90
CA ARG A 36 -4.71 30.32 -11.18
C ARG A 36 -5.37 28.93 -11.06
N ARG A 37 -5.37 28.15 -12.13
CA ARG A 37 -5.84 26.76 -12.10
C ARG A 37 -5.02 25.85 -11.16
N MET A 38 -3.73 26.09 -11.03
CA MET A 38 -2.87 25.35 -10.09
C MET A 38 -3.13 25.76 -8.64
N LEU A 39 -3.36 27.06 -8.38
CA LEU A 39 -3.75 27.56 -7.06
C LEU A 39 -5.16 27.10 -6.66
N ASP A 40 -6.10 27.10 -7.60
CA ASP A 40 -7.45 26.57 -7.39
C ASP A 40 -7.44 25.04 -7.15
N ALA A 41 -6.47 24.32 -7.70
CA ALA A 41 -6.25 22.90 -7.44
C ALA A 41 -5.62 22.61 -6.06
N LEU A 42 -4.93 23.61 -5.48
CA LEU A 42 -4.35 23.56 -4.13
C LEU A 42 -5.26 24.22 -3.08
N ALA A 43 -6.33 24.90 -3.49
CA ALA A 43 -7.32 25.47 -2.58
C ALA A 43 -7.98 24.33 -1.79
N LEU A 44 -7.83 24.36 -0.48
CA LEU A 44 -8.55 23.48 0.43
C LEU A 44 -10.05 23.60 0.16
N PRO A 45 -10.80 22.51 0.12
CA PRO A 45 -12.25 22.56 0.02
C PRO A 45 -12.80 23.44 1.16
N PRO A 46 -13.95 24.12 0.96
CA PRO A 46 -14.54 24.95 1.98
C PRO A 46 -14.67 24.18 3.29
N PRO A 47 -14.47 24.83 4.45
CA PRO A 47 -14.51 24.17 5.73
C PRO A 47 -15.82 23.40 5.86
N ALA A 48 -15.69 22.13 6.24
CA ALA A 48 -16.82 21.25 6.40
C ALA A 48 -17.77 21.83 7.49
N PRO A 49 -19.10 21.72 7.35
CA PRO A 49 -20.05 22.23 8.32
C PRO A 49 -19.78 21.69 9.72
N PRO A 50 -20.09 22.45 10.77
CA PRO A 50 -19.78 22.08 12.15
C PRO A 50 -20.41 20.72 12.54
N PRO A 51 -19.80 19.98 13.48
CA PRO A 51 -20.18 18.60 13.81
C PRO A 51 -21.67 18.38 14.12
N LEU A 52 -22.33 19.35 14.72
CA LEU A 52 -23.75 19.27 15.09
C LEU A 52 -24.71 19.32 13.89
N GLU A 53 -24.41 20.09 12.84
CA GLU A 53 -25.18 20.08 11.60
C GLU A 53 -25.01 18.78 10.82
N ARG A 54 -23.81 18.19 10.88
CA ARG A 54 -23.54 16.89 10.26
C ARG A 54 -24.31 15.76 10.96
N LEU A 55 -24.49 15.81 12.29
CA LEU A 55 -25.27 14.84 13.05
C LEU A 55 -26.77 14.95 12.75
N ARG A 56 -27.32 16.16 12.52
CA ARG A 56 -28.72 16.34 12.11
C ARG A 56 -28.99 15.81 10.69
N ALA A 57 -28.05 15.99 9.76
CA ALA A 57 -28.15 15.43 8.42
C ALA A 57 -28.08 13.90 8.39
N PHE A 58 -27.47 13.28 9.41
CA PHE A 58 -27.39 11.81 9.55
C PHE A 58 -28.76 11.17 9.84
N GLY A 59 -29.71 11.91 10.43
CA GLY A 59 -31.07 11.44 10.78
C GLY A 59 -32.07 11.39 9.63
N ALA A 60 -31.82 12.06 8.51
CA ALA A 60 -32.79 12.18 7.42
C ALA A 60 -32.61 11.09 6.34
N GLY A 61 -33.33 10.02 6.48
CA GLY A 61 -33.94 9.12 5.46
C GLY A 61 -33.15 8.50 4.29
N ALA A 62 -31.84 8.74 4.09
CA ALA A 62 -31.08 8.14 2.99
C ALA A 62 -30.48 6.76 3.36
N ALA A 63 -30.37 5.85 2.37
CA ALA A 63 -29.77 4.53 2.59
C ALA A 63 -28.37 4.63 3.24
N PRO A 64 -28.01 3.69 4.17
CA PRO A 64 -26.82 3.83 5.03
C PRO A 64 -25.52 4.12 4.26
N ALA A 65 -25.34 3.51 3.08
CA ALA A 65 -24.14 3.65 2.27
C ALA A 65 -24.00 5.04 1.59
N GLY A 66 -25.10 5.71 1.27
CA GLY A 66 -25.08 7.05 0.69
C GLY A 66 -24.88 8.17 1.73
N ARG A 67 -25.17 7.88 2.99
CA ARG A 67 -24.97 8.83 4.10
C ARG A 67 -23.51 9.06 4.41
N LEU A 68 -22.71 7.99 4.48
CA LEU A 68 -21.27 8.09 4.81
C LEU A 68 -20.49 8.88 3.74
N THR A 69 -20.73 8.62 2.45
CA THR A 69 -20.10 9.37 1.35
C THR A 69 -20.46 10.84 1.36
N ARG A 70 -21.72 11.17 1.65
CA ARG A 70 -22.20 12.56 1.76
C ARG A 70 -21.62 13.25 3.00
N TRP A 71 -21.58 12.54 4.12
CA TRP A 71 -20.97 13.05 5.37
C TRP A 71 -19.49 13.39 5.21
N LEU A 72 -18.75 12.55 4.47
CA LEU A 72 -17.34 12.78 4.15
C LEU A 72 -17.12 13.80 3.02
N GLY A 73 -18.19 14.34 2.40
CA GLY A 73 -18.08 15.27 1.28
C GLY A 73 -17.44 14.66 0.03
N LEU A 74 -17.45 13.33 -0.11
CA LEU A 74 -16.83 12.67 -1.25
C LEU A 74 -17.72 12.79 -2.50
N PRO A 75 -17.14 13.17 -3.66
CA PRO A 75 -17.88 13.24 -4.91
C PRO A 75 -18.38 11.85 -5.33
N PRO A 76 -19.47 11.78 -6.12
CA PRO A 76 -19.98 10.53 -6.66
C PRO A 76 -18.91 9.83 -7.49
N SER A 77 -18.90 8.50 -7.46
CA SER A 77 -18.05 7.69 -8.32
C SER A 77 -18.87 7.14 -9.48
N PRO A 78 -18.25 6.98 -10.66
CA PRO A 78 -18.94 6.48 -11.86
C PRO A 78 -19.47 5.05 -11.66
N ALA A 79 -20.46 4.68 -12.44
CA ALA A 79 -20.84 3.29 -12.61
C ALA A 79 -19.71 2.54 -13.33
N VAL A 80 -19.46 1.30 -12.92
CA VAL A 80 -18.35 0.50 -13.47
C VAL A 80 -18.91 -0.71 -14.18
N SER A 81 -18.42 -0.99 -15.38
CA SER A 81 -18.83 -2.14 -16.17
C SER A 81 -18.48 -3.46 -15.48
N ARG A 82 -19.19 -4.55 -15.83
CA ARG A 82 -18.86 -5.88 -15.30
C ARG A 82 -17.42 -6.29 -15.70
N ALA A 83 -17.01 -6.00 -16.93
CA ALA A 83 -15.68 -6.36 -17.41
C ALA A 83 -14.58 -5.65 -16.62
N SER A 84 -14.71 -4.35 -16.41
CA SER A 84 -13.75 -3.55 -15.64
C SER A 84 -13.68 -3.97 -14.18
N ARG A 85 -14.81 -4.33 -13.55
CA ARG A 85 -14.82 -4.86 -12.19
C ARG A 85 -14.07 -6.18 -12.07
N VAL A 86 -14.29 -7.11 -13.01
CA VAL A 86 -13.55 -8.38 -13.04
C VAL A 86 -12.07 -8.13 -13.30
N GLN A 87 -11.71 -7.20 -14.19
CA GLN A 87 -10.32 -6.83 -14.44
C GLN A 87 -9.66 -6.22 -13.22
N ALA A 88 -10.30 -5.26 -12.55
CA ALA A 88 -9.82 -4.66 -11.31
C ALA A 88 -9.66 -5.73 -10.21
N ALA A 89 -10.64 -6.62 -10.04
CA ALA A 89 -10.56 -7.71 -9.09
C ALA A 89 -9.40 -8.68 -9.37
N ARG A 90 -9.13 -9.01 -10.64
CA ARG A 90 -7.96 -9.83 -11.03
C ARG A 90 -6.65 -9.11 -10.73
N ARG A 91 -6.59 -7.78 -10.92
CA ARG A 91 -5.41 -6.97 -10.57
C ARG A 91 -5.19 -6.91 -9.06
N LEU A 92 -6.27 -6.79 -8.27
CA LEU A 92 -6.22 -6.85 -6.81
C LEU A 92 -5.77 -8.25 -6.31
N ASN A 93 -6.21 -9.34 -6.95
CA ASN A 93 -5.69 -10.66 -6.62
C ASN A 93 -4.18 -10.77 -6.92
N ARG A 94 -3.68 -10.21 -8.03
CA ARG A 94 -2.22 -10.14 -8.29
C ARG A 94 -1.50 -9.33 -7.20
N SER A 95 -2.06 -8.21 -6.79
CA SER A 95 -1.55 -7.42 -5.66
C SER A 95 -1.45 -8.26 -4.39
N ALA A 96 -2.54 -8.93 -4.01
CA ALA A 96 -2.60 -9.82 -2.85
C ALA A 96 -1.57 -10.97 -2.94
N GLY A 97 -1.42 -11.55 -4.13
CA GLY A 97 -0.45 -12.63 -4.38
C GLY A 97 0.99 -12.17 -4.23
N LEU A 98 1.36 -11.00 -4.75
CA LEU A 98 2.71 -10.44 -4.59
C LEU A 98 3.02 -10.12 -3.14
N LEU A 99 2.08 -9.51 -2.41
CA LEU A 99 2.24 -9.26 -0.98
C LEU A 99 2.35 -10.57 -0.19
N ALA A 100 1.50 -11.55 -0.47
CA ALA A 100 1.56 -12.85 0.18
C ALA A 100 2.88 -13.59 -0.10
N SER A 101 3.39 -13.52 -1.35
CA SER A 101 4.70 -14.10 -1.70
C SER A 101 5.86 -13.43 -0.97
N ALA A 102 5.84 -12.09 -0.92
CA ALA A 102 6.85 -11.32 -0.20
C ALA A 102 6.86 -11.73 1.28
N VAL A 103 5.69 -11.74 1.91
CA VAL A 103 5.57 -12.11 3.33
C VAL A 103 5.94 -13.57 3.59
N LEU A 104 5.52 -14.50 2.73
CA LEU A 104 5.85 -15.93 2.87
C LEU A 104 7.36 -16.12 2.95
N LEU A 105 8.09 -15.56 1.99
CA LEU A 105 9.53 -15.74 1.88
C LEU A 105 10.28 -14.96 2.96
N ASP A 106 9.87 -13.73 3.26
CA ASP A 106 10.48 -12.92 4.30
C ASP A 106 10.26 -13.52 5.69
N SER A 107 9.01 -13.88 6.03
CA SER A 107 8.71 -14.54 7.30
C SER A 107 9.39 -15.91 7.44
N ALA A 108 9.52 -16.66 6.35
CA ALA A 108 10.25 -17.94 6.39
C ALA A 108 11.71 -17.72 6.80
N LEU A 109 12.39 -16.75 6.19
CA LEU A 109 13.79 -16.42 6.51
C LEU A 109 13.93 -15.88 7.93
N GLU A 110 13.12 -14.89 8.31
CA GLU A 110 13.21 -14.23 9.62
C GLU A 110 12.85 -15.19 10.76
N HIS A 111 11.82 -16.01 10.61
CA HIS A 111 11.44 -17.00 11.63
C HIS A 111 12.43 -18.15 11.69
N TYR A 112 13.03 -18.56 10.56
CA TYR A 112 14.13 -19.51 10.54
C TYR A 112 15.35 -19.00 11.32
N ARG A 113 15.73 -17.72 11.12
CA ARG A 113 16.79 -17.04 11.91
C ARG A 113 16.46 -17.04 13.41
N GLY A 114 15.17 -16.91 13.76
CA GLY A 114 14.66 -17.03 15.13
C GLY A 114 14.47 -18.47 15.61
N SER A 115 14.89 -19.47 14.81
CA SER A 115 14.82 -20.91 15.13
C SER A 115 13.39 -21.40 15.42
N PHE A 116 12.35 -20.75 14.92
CA PHE A 116 10.93 -21.11 15.13
C PHE A 116 10.59 -21.43 16.59
N ARG A 117 11.14 -20.69 17.56
CA ARG A 117 11.00 -20.97 18.99
C ARG A 117 9.55 -21.01 19.49
N ASN A 118 8.64 -20.30 18.81
CA ASN A 118 7.23 -20.30 19.12
C ASN A 118 6.46 -20.92 17.94
N PRO A 119 5.60 -21.95 18.16
CA PRO A 119 4.79 -22.54 17.10
C PRO A 119 3.92 -21.54 16.32
N ALA A 120 3.51 -20.42 16.93
CA ALA A 120 2.77 -19.35 16.25
C ALA A 120 3.57 -18.72 15.08
N MET A 121 4.91 -18.88 15.05
CA MET A 121 5.75 -18.40 13.94
C MET A 121 5.51 -19.16 12.63
N TYR A 122 4.86 -20.33 12.65
CA TYR A 122 4.43 -21.03 11.43
C TYR A 122 3.14 -20.47 10.84
N THR A 123 2.32 -19.74 11.64
CA THR A 123 1.02 -19.22 11.20
C THR A 123 1.14 -18.28 9.99
N PRO A 124 2.03 -17.27 9.95
CA PRO A 124 2.18 -16.42 8.77
C PRO A 124 2.57 -17.19 7.51
N LEU A 125 3.38 -18.27 7.64
CA LEU A 125 3.75 -19.09 6.49
C LEU A 125 2.53 -19.82 5.91
N ALA A 126 1.78 -20.52 6.77
CA ALA A 126 0.59 -21.26 6.36
C ALA A 126 -0.45 -20.34 5.72
N VAL A 127 -0.74 -19.21 6.36
CA VAL A 127 -1.73 -18.24 5.86
C VAL A 127 -1.26 -17.57 4.56
N SER A 128 0.04 -17.29 4.42
CA SER A 128 0.58 -16.70 3.17
C SER A 128 0.52 -17.70 2.02
N VAL A 129 0.78 -19.00 2.24
CA VAL A 129 0.61 -20.05 1.22
C VAL A 129 -0.84 -20.11 0.75
N LEU A 130 -1.80 -20.15 1.68
CA LEU A 130 -3.23 -20.13 1.36
C LEU A 130 -3.63 -18.86 0.61
N SER A 131 -3.12 -17.70 1.03
CA SER A 131 -3.37 -16.42 0.38
C SER A 131 -2.81 -16.38 -1.05
N LEU A 132 -1.62 -16.95 -1.26
CA LEU A 132 -1.04 -17.08 -2.59
C LEU A 132 -1.88 -18.00 -3.49
N ALA A 133 -2.33 -19.15 -2.98
CA ALA A 133 -3.21 -20.05 -3.72
C ALA A 133 -4.55 -19.38 -4.08
N ALA A 134 -5.15 -18.67 -3.14
CA ALA A 134 -6.38 -17.88 -3.36
C ALA A 134 -6.15 -16.78 -4.42
N ALA A 135 -5.02 -16.11 -4.37
CA ALA A 135 -4.64 -15.03 -5.30
C ALA A 135 -4.41 -15.57 -6.73
N LEU A 136 -3.72 -16.68 -6.88
CA LEU A 136 -3.54 -17.34 -8.18
C LEU A 136 -4.88 -17.78 -8.78
N HIS A 137 -5.73 -18.43 -7.98
CA HIS A 137 -7.09 -18.79 -8.38
C HIS A 137 -7.88 -17.55 -8.80
N GLY A 138 -7.90 -16.48 -7.97
CA GLY A 138 -8.64 -15.24 -8.26
C GLY A 138 -8.10 -14.46 -9.45
N THR A 139 -6.80 -14.54 -9.73
CA THR A 139 -6.17 -13.95 -10.93
C THR A 139 -6.63 -14.66 -12.22
N GLY A 140 -6.81 -15.97 -12.18
CA GLY A 140 -7.33 -16.76 -13.31
C GLY A 140 -8.83 -16.62 -13.52
N ASP A 141 -9.59 -16.37 -12.46
CA ASP A 141 -11.06 -16.36 -12.48
C ASP A 141 -11.62 -15.13 -13.21
N ARG A 142 -12.45 -15.38 -14.24
CA ARG A 142 -13.15 -14.36 -15.04
C ARG A 142 -14.63 -14.22 -14.66
N ARG A 143 -15.11 -14.97 -13.67
CA ARG A 143 -16.52 -14.95 -13.24
C ARG A 143 -16.78 -13.72 -12.38
N SER A 144 -18.01 -13.22 -12.40
CA SER A 144 -18.53 -12.28 -11.43
C SER A 144 -19.03 -13.06 -10.20
N GLY A 145 -19.01 -12.41 -9.03
CA GLY A 145 -19.45 -13.02 -7.78
C GLY A 145 -18.27 -13.45 -6.90
N ARG A 146 -18.54 -13.48 -5.60
CA ARG A 146 -17.56 -13.89 -4.57
C ARG A 146 -17.33 -15.39 -4.60
N HIS A 147 -16.13 -15.77 -4.24
CA HIS A 147 -15.80 -17.19 -4.06
C HIS A 147 -15.58 -17.47 -2.56
N PRO A 148 -16.35 -18.40 -1.92
CA PRO A 148 -16.30 -18.64 -0.49
C PRO A 148 -14.89 -18.93 0.05
N PHE A 149 -14.15 -19.80 -0.63
CA PHE A 149 -12.78 -20.13 -0.25
C PHE A 149 -11.87 -18.89 -0.23
N ARG A 150 -11.84 -18.07 -1.30
CA ARG A 150 -11.03 -16.85 -1.34
C ARG A 150 -11.44 -15.87 -0.23
N THR A 151 -12.75 -15.69 -0.04
CA THR A 151 -13.28 -14.80 1.00
C THR A 151 -12.80 -15.23 2.39
N ALA A 152 -12.89 -16.51 2.71
CA ALA A 152 -12.44 -17.04 4.00
C ALA A 152 -10.92 -16.90 4.19
N VAL A 153 -10.11 -17.24 3.18
CA VAL A 153 -8.67 -17.13 3.24
C VAL A 153 -8.22 -15.67 3.43
N TYR A 154 -8.80 -14.72 2.70
CA TYR A 154 -8.44 -13.31 2.83
C TYR A 154 -8.88 -12.70 4.17
N ALA A 155 -10.02 -13.12 4.70
CA ALA A 155 -10.43 -12.74 6.05
C ALA A 155 -9.44 -13.28 7.10
N ALA A 156 -9.04 -14.54 6.98
CA ALA A 156 -8.03 -15.15 7.85
C ALA A 156 -6.68 -14.42 7.74
N ALA A 157 -6.24 -14.07 6.52
CA ALA A 157 -5.00 -13.32 6.31
C ALA A 157 -5.04 -11.93 6.97
N THR A 158 -6.14 -11.20 6.80
CA THR A 158 -6.34 -9.89 7.45
C THR A 158 -6.23 -10.01 8.96
N THR A 159 -6.95 -10.97 9.56
CA THR A 159 -6.96 -11.19 11.00
C THR A 159 -5.58 -11.64 11.51
N THR A 160 -4.93 -12.58 10.83
CA THR A 160 -3.60 -13.08 11.21
C THR A 160 -2.58 -11.95 11.22
N GLY A 161 -2.59 -11.07 10.23
CA GLY A 161 -1.66 -9.95 10.18
C GLY A 161 -1.91 -8.93 11.31
N LEU A 162 -3.17 -8.61 11.63
CA LEU A 162 -3.50 -7.72 12.75
C LEU A 162 -3.06 -8.32 14.10
N VAL A 163 -3.34 -9.60 14.34
CA VAL A 163 -2.92 -10.30 15.55
C VAL A 163 -1.39 -10.37 15.61
N GLY A 164 -0.72 -10.71 14.49
CA GLY A 164 0.74 -10.74 14.38
C GLY A 164 1.38 -9.37 14.69
N THR A 165 0.80 -8.28 14.18
CA THR A 165 1.23 -6.93 14.51
C THR A 165 1.15 -6.66 16.01
N GLY A 166 0.05 -7.06 16.65
CA GLY A 166 -0.11 -6.97 18.11
C GLY A 166 0.98 -7.75 18.87
N PHE A 167 1.33 -8.96 18.42
CA PHE A 167 2.42 -9.74 18.99
C PHE A 167 3.79 -9.08 18.80
N HIS A 168 4.07 -8.51 17.65
CA HIS A 168 5.34 -7.82 17.40
C HIS A 168 5.46 -6.57 18.30
N ILE A 169 4.39 -5.78 18.43
CA ILE A 169 4.35 -4.63 19.34
C ILE A 169 4.53 -5.09 20.78
N TYR A 170 3.82 -6.12 21.22
CA TYR A 170 3.95 -6.70 22.55
C TYR A 170 5.40 -7.13 22.83
N ASN A 171 6.05 -7.82 21.90
CA ASN A 171 7.43 -8.25 22.06
C ASN A 171 8.42 -7.08 22.17
N ILE A 172 8.16 -5.96 21.47
CA ILE A 172 8.94 -4.73 21.58
C ILE A 172 8.79 -4.14 22.99
N THR A 173 7.55 -4.05 23.49
CA THR A 173 7.29 -3.45 24.82
C THR A 173 7.82 -4.28 25.98
N ARG A 174 8.05 -5.58 25.79
CA ARG A 174 8.63 -6.49 26.81
C ARG A 174 10.14 -6.39 26.96
N ARG A 175 10.82 -5.70 26.03
CA ARG A 175 12.26 -5.46 26.14
C ARG A 175 12.58 -4.43 27.23
N PRO A 176 13.77 -4.46 27.87
CA PRO A 176 14.21 -3.41 28.79
C PRO A 176 14.05 -2.02 28.14
N GLY A 177 13.45 -1.09 28.86
CA GLY A 177 13.12 0.25 28.35
C GLY A 177 11.77 0.36 27.61
N GLY A 178 11.07 -0.76 27.36
CA GLY A 178 9.74 -0.73 26.76
C GLY A 178 9.73 -0.21 25.33
N PHE A 179 8.78 0.69 25.00
CA PHE A 179 8.60 1.24 23.67
C PHE A 179 9.56 2.42 23.39
N VAL A 180 10.86 2.10 23.31
CA VAL A 180 11.93 3.07 23.00
C VAL A 180 12.47 2.86 21.60
N TRP A 181 13.16 3.88 21.07
CA TRP A 181 13.72 3.87 19.70
C TRP A 181 14.61 2.65 19.43
N GLN A 182 15.48 2.28 20.37
CA GLN A 182 16.37 1.12 20.22
C GLN A 182 15.58 -0.17 20.07
N ASN A 183 14.51 -0.35 20.82
CA ASN A 183 13.67 -1.54 20.74
C ASN A 183 12.86 -1.61 19.46
N LEU A 184 12.40 -0.47 18.91
CA LEU A 184 11.82 -0.37 17.58
C LEU A 184 12.85 -0.70 16.49
N PHE A 185 14.05 -0.15 16.63
CA PHE A 185 15.11 -0.25 15.62
C PHE A 185 15.68 -1.67 15.51
N TYR A 186 15.83 -2.39 16.64
CA TYR A 186 16.42 -3.73 16.69
C TYR A 186 15.41 -4.83 17.03
N GLY A 187 14.15 -4.49 17.21
CA GLY A 187 13.09 -5.44 17.53
C GLY A 187 12.52 -6.18 16.34
N ALA A 188 11.43 -6.89 16.58
CA ALA A 188 10.68 -7.55 15.54
C ALA A 188 10.04 -6.50 14.60
N PRO A 189 10.11 -6.68 13.27
CA PRO A 189 9.56 -5.72 12.32
C PRO A 189 8.03 -5.65 12.45
N ILE A 190 7.46 -4.45 12.60
CA ILE A 190 6.00 -4.27 12.71
C ILE A 190 5.34 -4.37 11.32
N GLY A 191 6.05 -3.99 10.26
CA GLY A 191 5.53 -3.95 8.90
C GLY A 191 5.28 -5.33 8.29
N ALA A 192 6.09 -6.34 8.60
CA ALA A 192 5.93 -7.67 8.03
C ALA A 192 4.55 -8.31 8.32
N PRO A 193 4.00 -8.33 9.57
CA PRO A 193 2.64 -8.78 9.80
C PRO A 193 1.58 -7.88 9.16
N MET A 194 1.80 -6.56 9.11
CA MET A 194 0.88 -5.64 8.43
C MET A 194 0.79 -5.94 6.93
N ALA A 195 1.85 -6.42 6.29
CA ALA A 195 1.82 -6.82 4.90
C ALA A 195 0.92 -8.04 4.64
N ILE A 196 0.79 -8.98 5.61
CA ILE A 196 -0.20 -10.06 5.55
C ILE A 196 -1.63 -9.47 5.59
N SER A 197 -1.88 -8.52 6.49
CA SER A 197 -3.18 -7.82 6.55
C SER A 197 -3.49 -7.12 5.24
N LEU A 198 -2.52 -6.44 4.63
CA LEU A 198 -2.70 -5.77 3.34
C LEU A 198 -3.00 -6.78 2.21
N ALA A 199 -2.33 -7.94 2.19
CA ALA A 199 -2.66 -9.02 1.24
C ALA A 199 -4.11 -9.48 1.39
N GLY A 200 -4.56 -9.71 2.63
CA GLY A 200 -5.94 -10.07 2.95
C GLY A 200 -6.95 -8.98 2.57
N LEU A 201 -6.64 -7.71 2.87
CA LEU A 201 -7.50 -6.57 2.51
C LEU A 201 -7.64 -6.40 0.99
N MET A 202 -6.52 -6.51 0.22
CA MET A 202 -6.57 -6.41 -1.24
C MET A 202 -7.36 -7.56 -1.85
N GLY A 203 -7.18 -8.79 -1.34
CA GLY A 203 -7.95 -9.95 -1.77
C GLY A 203 -9.43 -9.86 -1.40
N SER A 204 -9.76 -9.42 -0.21
CA SER A 204 -11.14 -9.16 0.21
C SER A 204 -11.81 -8.10 -0.65
N ALA A 205 -11.09 -7.01 -0.95
CA ALA A 205 -11.56 -5.97 -1.86
C ALA A 205 -11.81 -6.52 -3.27
N ALA A 206 -10.96 -7.43 -3.76
CA ALA A 206 -11.16 -8.11 -5.05
C ALA A 206 -12.52 -8.85 -5.08
N GLU A 207 -12.83 -9.60 -4.04
CA GLU A 207 -14.09 -10.34 -3.95
C GLU A 207 -15.30 -9.40 -3.84
N HIS A 208 -15.20 -8.29 -3.08
CA HIS A 208 -16.26 -7.29 -3.00
C HIS A 208 -16.52 -6.58 -4.33
N VAL A 209 -15.46 -6.13 -5.02
CA VAL A 209 -15.58 -5.47 -6.32
C VAL A 209 -16.19 -6.40 -7.36
N ARG A 210 -15.86 -7.70 -7.31
CA ARG A 210 -16.36 -8.73 -8.22
C ARG A 210 -17.86 -9.00 -8.07
N ASP A 211 -18.37 -8.95 -6.83
CA ASP A 211 -19.73 -9.33 -6.44
C ASP A 211 -20.74 -8.16 -6.51
N ASP A 212 -20.28 -6.95 -6.72
CA ASP A 212 -21.16 -5.78 -6.66
C ASP A 212 -22.12 -5.72 -7.86
N ARG A 213 -23.29 -5.08 -7.64
CA ARG A 213 -24.38 -5.04 -8.64
C ARG A 213 -23.98 -4.22 -9.87
N PRO A 214 -24.33 -4.67 -11.11
CA PRO A 214 -24.12 -3.89 -12.32
C PRO A 214 -24.81 -2.53 -12.26
N GLY A 215 -24.24 -1.54 -12.94
CA GLY A 215 -24.83 -0.20 -13.07
C GLY A 215 -24.65 0.71 -11.84
N ARG A 216 -23.84 0.28 -10.84
CA ARG A 216 -23.49 1.10 -9.67
C ARG A 216 -21.99 1.13 -9.46
N ALA A 217 -21.49 2.20 -8.86
CA ALA A 217 -20.11 2.23 -8.36
C ALA A 217 -19.92 1.17 -7.27
N PRO A 218 -18.95 0.25 -7.39
CA PRO A 218 -18.68 -0.74 -6.35
C PRO A 218 -18.29 -0.07 -5.05
N ARG A 219 -18.66 -0.68 -3.91
CA ARG A 219 -18.44 -0.12 -2.59
C ARG A 219 -17.74 -1.12 -1.68
N ILE A 220 -16.84 -0.61 -0.84
CA ILE A 220 -16.17 -1.34 0.24
C ILE A 220 -16.46 -0.58 1.53
N PHE A 221 -17.04 -1.24 2.53
CA PHE A 221 -17.47 -0.62 3.79
C PHE A 221 -18.34 0.65 3.61
N GLY A 222 -19.19 0.66 2.58
CA GLY A 222 -20.08 1.78 2.27
C GLY A 222 -19.42 2.96 1.54
N LEU A 223 -18.10 2.94 1.32
CA LEU A 223 -17.35 3.93 0.55
C LEU A 223 -17.12 3.46 -0.89
N PRO A 224 -16.98 4.38 -1.87
CA PRO A 224 -16.60 4.02 -3.23
C PRO A 224 -15.30 3.21 -3.25
N ALA A 225 -15.34 2.03 -3.87
CA ALA A 225 -14.23 1.08 -3.83
C ALA A 225 -12.93 1.66 -4.38
N GLY A 226 -12.97 2.40 -5.48
CA GLY A 226 -11.78 3.03 -6.05
C GLY A 226 -11.11 4.02 -5.09
N ARG A 227 -11.90 4.84 -4.36
CA ARG A 227 -11.37 5.79 -3.36
C ARG A 227 -10.78 5.07 -2.14
N MET A 228 -11.50 4.08 -1.63
CA MET A 228 -11.02 3.26 -0.51
C MET A 228 -9.72 2.55 -0.86
N LEU A 229 -9.63 1.95 -2.04
CA LEU A 229 -8.42 1.28 -2.51
C LEU A 229 -7.26 2.26 -2.72
N ALA A 230 -7.53 3.47 -3.24
CA ALA A 230 -6.51 4.50 -3.37
C ALA A 230 -5.96 4.91 -1.99
N ALA A 231 -6.84 5.11 -1.00
CA ALA A 231 -6.43 5.43 0.36
C ALA A 231 -5.64 4.29 1.03
N LEU A 232 -6.11 3.03 0.91
CA LEU A 232 -5.43 1.86 1.46
C LEU A 232 -4.06 1.62 0.80
N SER A 233 -3.98 1.78 -0.53
CA SER A 233 -2.70 1.65 -1.25
C SER A 233 -1.74 2.76 -0.88
N SER A 234 -2.22 4.00 -0.72
CA SER A 234 -1.43 5.13 -0.25
C SER A 234 -0.84 4.85 1.14
N ALA A 235 -1.67 4.45 2.09
CA ALA A 235 -1.23 4.11 3.45
C ALA A 235 -0.26 2.92 3.47
N GLY A 236 -0.54 1.88 2.67
CA GLY A 236 0.33 0.72 2.53
C GLY A 236 1.72 1.09 1.97
N ILE A 237 1.76 1.94 0.94
CA ILE A 237 3.03 2.44 0.38
C ILE A 237 3.80 3.23 1.43
N LEU A 238 3.17 4.15 2.18
CA LEU A 238 3.85 4.92 3.22
C LEU A 238 4.37 4.03 4.36
N GLY A 239 3.59 3.04 4.80
CA GLY A 239 4.04 2.07 5.79
C GLY A 239 5.28 1.30 5.32
N THR A 240 5.25 0.82 4.07
CA THR A 240 6.40 0.14 3.45
C THR A 240 7.61 1.07 3.33
N VAL A 241 7.41 2.34 2.93
CA VAL A 241 8.49 3.35 2.90
C VAL A 241 9.10 3.56 4.28
N GLY A 242 8.27 3.62 5.33
CA GLY A 242 8.76 3.78 6.70
C GLY A 242 9.65 2.61 7.13
N GLU A 243 9.24 1.38 6.86
CA GLU A 243 10.03 0.18 7.19
C GLU A 243 11.31 0.08 6.36
N VAL A 244 11.22 0.28 5.04
CA VAL A 244 12.39 0.29 4.16
C VAL A 244 13.36 1.41 4.53
N GLY A 245 12.85 2.59 4.88
CA GLY A 245 13.66 3.71 5.36
C GLY A 245 14.45 3.36 6.60
N LEU A 246 13.80 2.69 7.57
CA LEU A 246 14.45 2.21 8.78
C LEU A 246 15.55 1.18 8.48
N LEU A 247 15.26 0.21 7.61
CA LEU A 247 16.20 -0.85 7.25
C LEU A 247 17.39 -0.31 6.44
N HIS A 248 17.15 0.61 5.50
CA HIS A 248 18.22 1.26 4.74
C HIS A 248 19.06 2.19 5.62
N PHE A 249 18.44 2.86 6.59
CA PHE A 249 19.18 3.65 7.59
C PHE A 249 20.10 2.76 8.44
N ARG A 250 19.65 1.55 8.83
CA ARG A 250 20.52 0.55 9.50
C ARG A 250 21.69 0.15 8.62
N GLY A 251 21.52 0.10 7.31
CA GLY A 251 22.58 -0.09 6.31
C GLY A 251 23.36 1.18 5.97
N ALA A 252 23.18 2.28 6.71
CA ALA A 252 23.84 3.56 6.54
C ALA A 252 23.69 4.19 5.13
N TYR A 253 22.71 3.79 4.34
CA TYR A 253 22.51 4.26 2.96
C TYR A 253 23.80 4.23 2.12
N HIS A 254 24.64 3.22 2.31
CA HIS A 254 25.97 3.13 1.70
C HIS A 254 25.94 3.07 0.16
N ASN A 255 24.81 2.76 -0.45
CA ASN A 255 24.61 2.76 -1.89
C ASN A 255 23.52 3.78 -2.26
N PRO A 256 23.78 4.71 -3.22
CA PRO A 256 22.78 5.71 -3.63
C PRO A 256 21.45 5.11 -4.09
N ALA A 257 21.41 3.90 -4.65
CA ALA A 257 20.17 3.23 -5.03
C ALA A 257 19.23 2.96 -3.84
N MET A 258 19.75 2.94 -2.61
CA MET A 258 18.94 2.79 -1.39
C MET A 258 18.02 3.99 -1.12
N PHE A 259 18.24 5.13 -1.76
CA PHE A 259 17.34 6.28 -1.68
C PHE A 259 16.11 6.13 -2.59
N LEU A 260 16.17 5.32 -3.66
CA LEU A 260 15.04 5.15 -4.59
C LEU A 260 13.72 4.73 -3.92
N PRO A 261 13.69 3.69 -3.05
CA PRO A 261 12.45 3.24 -2.42
C PRO A 261 11.94 4.18 -1.31
N VAL A 262 12.73 5.16 -0.88
CA VAL A 262 12.28 6.17 0.10
C VAL A 262 11.98 7.53 -0.53
N THR A 263 12.21 7.70 -1.84
CA THR A 263 11.93 8.95 -2.56
C THR A 263 10.84 8.80 -3.62
N MET A 264 10.84 7.74 -4.41
CA MET A 264 9.85 7.53 -5.48
C MET A 264 8.46 7.12 -4.96
N PRO A 265 8.30 6.09 -4.09
CA PRO A 265 7.00 5.63 -3.62
C PRO A 265 6.22 6.68 -2.80
N PRO A 266 6.83 7.59 -2.02
CA PRO A 266 6.10 8.69 -1.38
C PRO A 266 5.31 9.56 -2.36
N VAL A 267 5.83 9.80 -3.56
CA VAL A 267 5.10 10.52 -4.61
C VAL A 267 3.89 9.72 -5.07
N ALA A 268 4.05 8.41 -5.30
CA ALA A 268 2.92 7.52 -5.63
C ALA A 268 1.84 7.57 -4.54
N SER A 269 2.25 7.54 -3.27
CA SER A 269 1.33 7.65 -2.14
C SER A 269 0.58 8.97 -2.14
N ALA A 270 1.26 10.10 -2.31
CA ALA A 270 0.63 11.43 -2.37
C ALA A 270 -0.38 11.54 -3.53
N LEU A 271 -0.04 11.01 -4.71
CA LEU A 271 -0.92 10.96 -5.86
C LEU A 271 -2.17 10.10 -5.60
N LEU A 272 -2.01 8.95 -4.93
CA LEU A 272 -3.13 8.10 -4.53
C LEU A 272 -3.99 8.75 -3.44
N LEU A 273 -3.39 9.45 -2.48
CA LEU A 273 -4.14 10.18 -1.46
C LEU A 273 -4.96 11.30 -2.09
N ASN A 274 -4.37 12.06 -3.02
CA ASN A 274 -5.11 13.06 -3.81
C ASN A 274 -6.24 12.41 -4.64
N THR A 275 -6.02 11.20 -5.17
CA THR A 275 -7.05 10.43 -5.88
C THR A 275 -8.19 10.02 -4.94
N ALA A 276 -7.88 9.63 -3.70
CA ALA A 276 -8.86 9.21 -2.71
C ALA A 276 -9.73 10.39 -2.22
N LEU A 277 -9.12 11.54 -1.94
CA LEU A 277 -9.76 12.68 -1.30
C LEU A 277 -10.19 13.78 -2.28
N GLY A 278 -9.49 13.91 -3.40
CA GLY A 278 -9.67 14.98 -4.37
C GLY A 278 -10.92 14.83 -5.27
N PRO A 279 -11.15 15.82 -6.13
CA PRO A 279 -12.27 15.81 -7.08
C PRO A 279 -12.15 14.66 -8.08
N ALA A 280 -13.28 14.27 -8.66
CA ALA A 280 -13.29 13.31 -9.77
C ALA A 280 -12.57 13.94 -10.98
N ARG A 281 -11.52 13.30 -11.45
CA ARG A 281 -10.77 13.70 -12.66
C ARG A 281 -10.93 12.60 -13.71
N ARG A 282 -11.13 13.01 -14.96
CA ARG A 282 -11.25 12.06 -16.08
C ARG A 282 -9.91 11.45 -16.46
N ASP A 283 -8.84 12.20 -16.32
CA ASP A 283 -7.50 11.76 -16.71
C ASP A 283 -6.55 11.77 -15.49
N ARG A 284 -5.94 10.63 -15.26
CA ARG A 284 -4.91 10.39 -14.22
C ARG A 284 -3.67 9.72 -14.81
N TRP A 285 -3.33 10.05 -16.06
CA TRP A 285 -2.20 9.43 -16.76
C TRP A 285 -0.90 9.50 -15.98
N PHE A 286 -0.62 10.66 -15.34
CA PHE A 286 0.58 10.84 -14.54
C PHE A 286 0.62 9.92 -13.31
N THR A 287 -0.51 9.80 -12.59
CA THR A 287 -0.64 8.87 -11.47
C THR A 287 -0.45 7.42 -11.94
N ARG A 288 -1.04 7.03 -13.08
CA ARG A 288 -0.85 5.70 -13.67
C ARG A 288 0.60 5.43 -14.03
N TRP A 289 1.25 6.40 -14.66
CA TRP A 289 2.65 6.29 -15.06
C TRP A 289 3.54 6.13 -13.83
N TRP A 290 3.35 6.97 -12.80
CA TRP A 290 4.13 6.90 -11.57
C TRP A 290 3.93 5.59 -10.80
N LEU A 291 2.71 5.06 -10.76
CA LEU A 291 2.43 3.75 -10.19
C LEU A 291 3.12 2.62 -10.97
N ARG A 292 3.20 2.71 -12.30
CA ARG A 292 3.97 1.74 -13.11
C ARG A 292 5.46 1.79 -12.79
N LEU A 293 6.03 2.97 -12.62
CA LEU A 293 7.41 3.12 -12.17
C LEU A 293 7.62 2.55 -10.76
N THR A 294 6.69 2.79 -9.85
CA THR A 294 6.73 2.21 -8.50
C THR A 294 6.62 0.68 -8.54
N ALA A 295 5.81 0.13 -9.42
CA ALA A 295 5.74 -1.31 -9.64
C ALA A 295 7.05 -1.87 -10.20
N LEU A 296 7.67 -1.20 -11.15
CA LEU A 296 8.98 -1.57 -11.72
C LEU A 296 10.08 -1.51 -10.66
N LEU A 297 10.05 -0.51 -9.78
CA LEU A 297 11.00 -0.36 -8.68
C LEU A 297 11.04 -1.61 -7.78
N GLY A 298 9.90 -2.26 -7.54
CA GLY A 298 9.86 -3.51 -6.76
C GLY A 298 10.68 -4.62 -7.40
N PHE A 299 10.60 -4.82 -8.71
CA PHE A 299 11.41 -5.83 -9.42
C PHE A 299 12.88 -5.44 -9.51
N VAL A 300 13.17 -4.17 -9.82
CA VAL A 300 14.54 -3.63 -9.83
C VAL A 300 15.19 -3.78 -8.47
N GLY A 301 14.42 -3.55 -7.39
CA GLY A 301 14.85 -3.75 -6.01
C GLY A 301 15.29 -5.19 -5.72
N VAL A 302 14.56 -6.20 -6.24
CA VAL A 302 14.98 -7.61 -6.13
C VAL A 302 16.36 -7.80 -6.77
N GLY A 303 16.60 -7.21 -7.94
CA GLY A 303 17.89 -7.26 -8.62
C GLY A 303 19.01 -6.65 -7.77
N PHE A 304 18.79 -5.49 -7.16
CA PHE A 304 19.77 -4.88 -6.25
C PHE A 304 20.02 -5.73 -5.01
N HIS A 305 18.98 -6.32 -4.41
CA HIS A 305 19.13 -7.22 -3.27
C HIS A 305 19.88 -8.49 -3.66
N ALA A 306 19.57 -9.09 -4.82
CA ALA A 306 20.29 -10.25 -5.35
C ALA A 306 21.78 -9.95 -5.58
N TYR A 307 22.07 -8.77 -6.14
CA TYR A 307 23.43 -8.30 -6.28
C TYR A 307 24.12 -8.11 -4.91
N GLY A 308 23.39 -7.56 -3.92
CA GLY A 308 23.90 -7.43 -2.55
C GLY A 308 24.24 -8.78 -1.91
N VAL A 309 23.39 -9.78 -2.09
CA VAL A 309 23.66 -11.17 -1.65
C VAL A 309 24.92 -11.72 -2.32
N GLN A 310 25.04 -11.54 -3.63
CA GLN A 310 26.20 -12.02 -4.41
C GLN A 310 27.51 -11.36 -3.98
N ARG A 311 27.48 -10.10 -3.54
CA ARG A 311 28.69 -9.39 -3.07
C ARG A 311 29.20 -9.83 -1.72
N ASN A 312 28.44 -10.59 -0.94
CA ASN A 312 28.90 -11.13 0.34
C ASN A 312 29.95 -12.22 0.12
N MET A 313 30.74 -12.52 1.16
CA MET A 313 31.84 -13.48 1.11
C MET A 313 31.39 -14.83 0.54
N GLY A 314 32.08 -15.32 -0.46
CA GLY A 314 31.76 -16.56 -1.17
C GLY A 314 30.68 -16.43 -2.25
N GLY A 315 30.02 -15.29 -2.37
CA GLY A 315 28.98 -15.03 -3.37
C GLY A 315 27.85 -16.09 -3.33
N TRP A 316 27.37 -16.52 -4.49
CA TRP A 316 26.33 -17.54 -4.60
C TRP A 316 26.79 -18.95 -4.19
N ARG A 317 28.10 -19.21 -4.07
CA ARG A 317 28.60 -20.48 -3.52
C ARG A 317 28.25 -20.64 -2.04
N ASN A 318 28.13 -19.52 -1.31
CA ASN A 318 27.72 -19.46 0.09
C ASN A 318 26.27 -18.92 0.21
N TRP A 319 25.36 -19.34 -0.69
CA TRP A 319 24.04 -18.76 -0.84
C TRP A 319 23.19 -18.82 0.43
N SER A 320 23.22 -19.93 1.18
CA SER A 320 22.41 -20.09 2.38
C SER A 320 22.76 -19.06 3.45
N GLN A 321 24.05 -18.89 3.74
CA GLN A 321 24.54 -17.87 4.67
C GLN A 321 24.26 -16.47 4.18
N ASN A 322 24.48 -16.20 2.89
CA ASN A 322 24.33 -14.88 2.30
C ASN A 322 22.87 -14.45 2.14
N LEU A 323 21.94 -15.38 1.95
CA LEU A 323 20.50 -15.09 1.98
C LEU A 323 20.02 -14.79 3.41
N LEU A 324 20.53 -15.51 4.40
CA LEU A 324 20.15 -15.28 5.79
C LEU A 324 20.67 -13.96 6.34
N ASN A 325 21.86 -13.52 5.94
CA ASN A 325 22.51 -12.33 6.49
C ASN A 325 22.53 -11.13 5.54
N GLY A 326 22.13 -11.32 4.30
CA GLY A 326 22.09 -10.29 3.27
C GLY A 326 20.78 -9.48 3.24
N PRO A 327 20.65 -8.61 2.25
CA PRO A 327 19.41 -7.84 2.05
C PRO A 327 18.25 -8.79 1.71
N PRO A 328 17.04 -8.55 2.27
CA PRO A 328 15.89 -9.42 2.09
C PRO A 328 15.38 -9.38 0.65
N LEU A 329 15.64 -10.42 -0.13
CA LEU A 329 15.19 -10.57 -1.52
C LEU A 329 13.67 -10.42 -1.69
N PRO A 330 12.82 -10.90 -0.75
CA PRO A 330 11.38 -10.87 -0.91
C PRO A 330 10.72 -9.52 -0.61
N ALA A 331 11.40 -8.57 0.02
CA ALA A 331 10.80 -7.33 0.48
C ALA A 331 10.40 -6.36 -0.65
N PRO A 332 11.23 -6.10 -1.68
CA PRO A 332 10.94 -5.10 -2.70
C PRO A 332 9.64 -5.31 -3.50
N PRO A 333 9.18 -6.53 -3.84
CA PRO A 333 7.93 -6.77 -4.55
C PRO A 333 6.67 -6.25 -3.83
N SER A 334 6.75 -5.92 -2.55
CA SER A 334 5.64 -5.27 -1.83
C SER A 334 5.23 -3.94 -2.47
N PHE A 335 6.18 -3.16 -2.98
CA PHE A 335 5.88 -1.94 -3.75
C PHE A 335 5.12 -2.25 -5.04
N THR A 336 5.50 -3.32 -5.75
CA THR A 336 4.77 -3.77 -6.95
C THR A 336 3.34 -4.15 -6.60
N GLY A 337 3.13 -4.91 -5.54
CA GLY A 337 1.80 -5.31 -5.07
C GLY A 337 0.92 -4.09 -4.79
N LEU A 338 1.41 -3.15 -4.00
CA LEU A 338 0.67 -1.93 -3.63
C LEU A 338 0.42 -1.00 -4.82
N ALA A 339 1.37 -0.88 -5.74
CA ALA A 339 1.18 -0.11 -6.97
C ALA A 339 0.11 -0.74 -7.88
N LEU A 340 0.03 -2.07 -7.98
CA LEU A 340 -1.04 -2.76 -8.69
C LEU A 340 -2.41 -2.51 -8.06
N ALA A 341 -2.51 -2.47 -6.74
CA ALA A 341 -3.74 -2.10 -6.05
C ALA A 341 -4.15 -0.65 -6.36
N GLY A 342 -3.19 0.27 -6.37
CA GLY A 342 -3.41 1.66 -6.80
C GLY A 342 -3.91 1.76 -8.25
N LEU A 343 -3.33 0.98 -9.17
CA LEU A 343 -3.80 0.92 -10.56
C LEU A 343 -5.22 0.35 -10.67
N ALA A 344 -5.58 -0.65 -9.85
CA ALA A 344 -6.96 -1.16 -9.79
C ALA A 344 -7.93 -0.10 -9.25
N ALA A 345 -7.49 0.71 -8.29
CA ALA A 345 -8.27 1.84 -7.79
C ALA A 345 -8.59 2.85 -8.90
N LEU A 346 -7.60 3.17 -9.75
CA LEU A 346 -7.79 4.08 -10.88
C LEU A 346 -8.76 3.49 -11.92
N ASP A 347 -8.66 2.19 -12.23
CA ASP A 347 -9.58 1.53 -13.15
C ASP A 347 -11.04 1.63 -12.70
N LEU A 348 -11.29 1.60 -11.38
CA LEU A 348 -12.62 1.73 -10.82
C LEU A 348 -13.13 3.18 -10.73
N LEU A 349 -12.28 4.18 -10.94
CA LEU A 349 -12.62 5.59 -10.88
C LEU A 349 -12.69 6.26 -12.25
N GLU A 350 -12.08 5.67 -13.27
CA GLU A 350 -12.01 6.22 -14.63
C GLU A 350 -12.92 5.48 -15.63
N ASP A 351 -13.52 4.36 -15.22
CA ASP A 351 -14.44 3.61 -16.08
C ASP A 351 -15.77 4.39 -16.21
N GLU A 352 -15.84 5.24 -17.24
CA GLU A 352 -17.11 5.77 -17.74
C GLU A 352 -17.68 4.77 -18.76
N PRO A 353 -19.00 4.51 -18.78
CA PRO A 353 -19.62 3.80 -19.88
C PRO A 353 -19.32 4.61 -21.13
N HIS A 354 -18.57 4.02 -22.07
CA HIS A 354 -18.52 4.54 -23.42
C HIS A 354 -19.95 4.47 -23.98
N ALA A 355 -20.58 5.65 -24.05
CA ALA A 355 -21.85 5.83 -24.70
C ALA A 355 -21.72 5.62 -26.21
#